data_ad1f4c155cef871ad3937b373cc62645
#
_entry.id   ad1f4c155cef871ad3937b373cc62645
#
_cell.length_a   1.000
_cell.length_b   1.000
_cell.length_c   1.000
_cell.angle_alpha   90.00
_cell.angle_beta   90.00
_cell.angle_gamma   90.00
#
_symmetry.space_group_name_H-M   'P 1'
#
loop_
_entity.id
_entity.type
_entity.pdbx_description
1 polymer ?
#
loop_
_entity_poly.entity_id
_entity_poly.type
_entity_poly.pdbx_seq_one_letter_code
_entity_poly.pdbx_strand_id
1 'polypeptide(L)'
;MPVGNFAATLAIRDRTNTIQSAQRSFVAALALYDSFVAITGRPDSFALKWPNDVLLNGGKVAGILLEGICQKQGAVGVAVGIGVNLAAAPNAAQVEEHALRPVSIAGEFGIAVTPEDFLDILAPIYARYETQHTTYGFAPIRDAWLARATKLGEVITARLPNETLTGTFETLDENGYLILQTPKERRKLAAADIFF
;
A
#
# COMPACT_ATOMS: atom_id res chain seq x y z
N MET A 1 -0.48 1.98 -18.63
CA MET A 1 0.77 2.08 -17.85
C MET A 1 1.92 2.25 -18.86
N PRO A 2 2.91 3.10 -18.62
CA PRO A 2 4.09 3.23 -19.49
C PRO A 2 4.85 1.90 -19.63
N VAL A 3 5.45 1.67 -20.79
CA VAL A 3 6.32 0.50 -21.04
C VAL A 3 7.51 0.52 -20.08
N GLY A 4 7.86 -0.64 -19.50
CA GLY A 4 8.91 -0.77 -18.49
C GLY A 4 8.45 -0.57 -17.04
N ASN A 5 7.18 -0.22 -16.80
CA ASN A 5 6.57 -0.24 -15.48
C ASN A 5 6.02 -1.62 -15.16
N PHE A 6 5.94 -1.95 -13.87
CA PHE A 6 5.42 -3.23 -13.40
C PHE A 6 3.92 -3.17 -13.12
N ALA A 7 3.18 -4.14 -13.64
CA ALA A 7 1.79 -4.39 -13.29
C ALA A 7 1.55 -5.90 -13.20
N ALA A 8 1.11 -6.35 -12.06
CA ALA A 8 0.78 -7.76 -11.83
C ALA A 8 -0.45 -7.89 -10.93
N THR A 9 -1.12 -9.02 -11.03
CA THR A 9 -2.20 -9.39 -10.13
C THR A 9 -1.95 -10.79 -9.58
N LEU A 10 -1.89 -10.89 -8.26
CA LEU A 10 -1.82 -12.16 -7.56
C LEU A 10 -3.23 -12.58 -7.16
N ALA A 11 -3.70 -13.71 -7.67
CA ALA A 11 -4.97 -14.29 -7.27
C ALA A 11 -4.76 -15.29 -6.12
N ILE A 12 -5.30 -14.99 -4.96
CA ILE A 12 -5.22 -15.84 -3.78
C ILE A 12 -6.59 -16.50 -3.59
N ARG A 13 -6.62 -17.82 -3.69
CA ARG A 13 -7.82 -18.59 -3.37
C ARG A 13 -7.92 -18.70 -1.84
N ASP A 14 -8.84 -17.96 -1.28
CA ASP A 14 -9.04 -17.89 0.17
C ASP A 14 -10.53 -17.76 0.49
N ARG A 15 -10.99 -18.59 1.40
CA ARG A 15 -12.36 -18.55 1.93
C ARG A 15 -12.43 -17.84 3.30
N THR A 16 -11.40 -17.10 3.65
CA THR A 16 -11.37 -16.30 4.86
C THR A 16 -12.34 -15.12 4.77
N ASN A 17 -12.55 -14.45 5.89
CA ASN A 17 -13.45 -13.31 5.94
C ASN A 17 -12.88 -12.10 5.16
N THR A 18 -13.74 -11.16 4.82
CA THR A 18 -13.42 -9.95 4.07
C THR A 18 -12.32 -9.11 4.73
N ILE A 19 -12.23 -9.09 6.06
CA ILE A 19 -11.22 -8.35 6.83
C ILE A 19 -9.83 -8.91 6.58
N GLN A 20 -9.67 -10.24 6.68
CA GLN A 20 -8.38 -10.89 6.42
C GLN A 20 -7.94 -10.71 4.96
N SER A 21 -8.89 -10.72 4.03
CA SER A 21 -8.60 -10.41 2.63
C SER A 21 -8.10 -8.96 2.46
N ALA A 22 -8.70 -7.99 3.14
CA ALA A 22 -8.30 -6.58 3.10
C ALA A 22 -6.89 -6.35 3.71
N GLN A 23 -6.50 -7.13 4.71
CA GLN A 23 -5.17 -7.06 5.32
C GLN A 23 -4.02 -7.38 4.35
N ARG A 24 -4.28 -8.03 3.22
CA ARG A 24 -3.28 -8.30 2.17
C ARG A 24 -2.77 -7.05 1.46
N SER A 25 -3.46 -5.92 1.57
CA SER A 25 -2.90 -4.62 1.16
C SER A 25 -1.64 -4.28 1.96
N PHE A 26 -1.64 -4.54 3.26
CA PHE A 26 -0.49 -4.30 4.14
C PHE A 26 0.66 -5.28 3.86
N VAL A 27 0.35 -6.54 3.58
CA VAL A 27 1.31 -7.56 3.14
C VAL A 27 2.02 -7.11 1.86
N ALA A 28 1.24 -6.68 0.86
CA ALA A 28 1.77 -6.20 -0.42
C ALA A 28 2.60 -4.91 -0.25
N ALA A 29 2.16 -3.98 0.60
CA ALA A 29 2.88 -2.73 0.87
C ALA A 29 4.25 -2.99 1.52
N LEU A 30 4.32 -3.90 2.49
CA LEU A 30 5.59 -4.32 3.11
C LEU A 30 6.51 -5.03 2.12
N ALA A 31 5.95 -5.91 1.29
CA ALA A 31 6.72 -6.61 0.27
C ALA A 31 7.29 -5.63 -0.76
N LEU A 32 6.53 -4.64 -1.20
CA LEU A 32 6.99 -3.58 -2.09
C LEU A 32 8.10 -2.73 -1.44
N TYR A 33 7.89 -2.30 -0.19
CA TYR A 33 8.90 -1.54 0.54
C TYR A 33 10.24 -2.28 0.62
N ASP A 34 10.24 -3.54 1.07
CA ASP A 34 11.46 -4.34 1.19
C ASP A 34 12.09 -4.62 -0.20
N SER A 35 11.28 -4.79 -1.26
CA SER A 35 11.78 -4.95 -2.63
C SER A 35 12.51 -3.69 -3.12
N PHE A 36 11.94 -2.52 -2.86
CA PHE A 36 12.58 -1.24 -3.22
C PHE A 36 13.88 -1.02 -2.43
N VAL A 37 13.90 -1.37 -1.14
CA VAL A 37 15.13 -1.30 -0.33
C VAL A 37 16.20 -2.26 -0.85
N ALA A 38 15.82 -3.48 -1.27
CA ALA A 38 16.75 -4.45 -1.86
C ALA A 38 17.39 -3.93 -3.16
N ILE A 39 16.62 -3.22 -3.99
CA ILE A 39 17.09 -2.65 -5.26
C ILE A 39 17.98 -1.41 -5.05
N THR A 40 17.60 -0.55 -4.10
CA THR A 40 18.19 0.80 -3.99
C THR A 40 19.19 0.95 -2.86
N GLY A 41 19.12 0.11 -1.83
CA GLY A 41 19.87 0.27 -0.58
C GLY A 41 19.46 1.51 0.25
N ARG A 42 18.28 2.11 -0.02
CA ARG A 42 17.86 3.40 0.56
C ARG A 42 16.55 3.30 1.35
N PRO A 43 16.53 2.68 2.55
CA PRO A 43 15.30 2.53 3.33
C PRO A 43 14.63 3.87 3.67
N ASP A 44 15.40 4.92 3.99
CA ASP A 44 14.88 6.22 4.41
C ASP A 44 14.17 7.01 3.28
N SER A 45 14.32 6.57 2.03
CA SER A 45 13.64 7.20 0.89
C SER A 45 12.21 6.71 0.71
N PHE A 46 11.82 5.62 1.38
CA PHE A 46 10.52 5.00 1.20
C PHE A 46 9.65 5.10 2.45
N ALA A 47 8.35 5.24 2.24
CA ALA A 47 7.36 5.23 3.31
C ALA A 47 6.05 4.59 2.83
N LEU A 48 5.24 4.10 3.77
CA LEU A 48 3.94 3.52 3.49
C LEU A 48 2.83 4.52 3.81
N LYS A 49 1.94 4.73 2.86
CA LYS A 49 0.76 5.61 3.03
C LYS A 49 -0.50 4.78 3.04
N TRP A 50 -1.26 4.89 4.12
CA TRP A 50 -2.57 4.25 4.24
C TRP A 50 -3.55 4.79 3.18
N PRO A 51 -4.40 3.95 2.56
CA PRO A 51 -4.52 2.51 2.86
C PRO A 51 -3.60 1.60 2.03
N ASN A 52 -3.06 2.06 0.89
CA ASN A 52 -2.58 1.16 -0.15
C ASN A 52 -1.47 1.73 -1.05
N ASP A 53 -0.80 2.80 -0.64
CA ASP A 53 0.25 3.44 -1.43
C ASP A 53 1.64 3.24 -0.83
N VAL A 54 2.64 3.12 -1.70
CA VAL A 54 4.06 3.21 -1.33
C VAL A 54 4.63 4.50 -1.90
N LEU A 55 5.33 5.23 -1.04
CA LEU A 55 5.95 6.52 -1.37
C LEU A 55 7.46 6.38 -1.54
N LEU A 56 8.00 7.20 -2.43
CA LEU A 56 9.42 7.41 -2.65
C LEU A 56 9.68 8.92 -2.64
N ASN A 57 10.54 9.41 -1.74
CA ASN A 57 10.82 10.84 -1.55
C ASN A 57 9.54 11.70 -1.45
N GLY A 58 8.50 11.18 -0.79
CA GLY A 58 7.19 11.83 -0.63
C GLY A 58 6.26 11.73 -1.85
N GLY A 59 6.72 11.21 -2.99
CA GLY A 59 5.89 10.95 -4.18
C GLY A 59 5.39 9.51 -4.23
N LYS A 60 4.28 9.26 -4.95
CA LYS A 60 3.72 7.91 -5.11
C LYS A 60 4.50 7.12 -6.16
N VAL A 61 5.15 6.01 -5.74
CA VAL A 61 5.89 5.08 -6.62
C VAL A 61 5.09 3.82 -6.93
N ALA A 62 4.22 3.38 -6.04
CA ALA A 62 3.41 2.19 -6.23
C ALA A 62 2.03 2.33 -5.58
N GLY A 63 1.08 1.57 -6.10
CA GLY A 63 -0.26 1.44 -5.56
C GLY A 63 -0.73 -0.01 -5.58
N ILE A 64 -1.60 -0.36 -4.63
CA ILE A 64 -2.16 -1.69 -4.44
C ILE A 64 -3.67 -1.58 -4.60
N LEU A 65 -4.27 -2.52 -5.32
CA LEU A 65 -5.73 -2.62 -5.46
C LEU A 65 -6.16 -4.02 -5.06
N LEU A 66 -7.12 -4.10 -4.16
CA LEU A 66 -7.73 -5.37 -3.77
C LEU A 66 -9.11 -5.51 -4.38
N GLU A 67 -9.37 -6.66 -5.01
CA GLU A 67 -10.68 -6.99 -5.55
C GLU A 67 -11.09 -8.38 -5.09
N GLY A 68 -12.32 -8.51 -4.60
CA GLY A 68 -12.88 -9.80 -4.21
C GLY A 68 -13.14 -10.68 -5.44
N ILE A 69 -12.65 -11.91 -5.42
CA ILE A 69 -13.00 -12.92 -6.43
C ILE A 69 -14.26 -13.65 -5.95
N CYS A 70 -15.36 -13.43 -6.68
CA CYS A 70 -16.66 -14.01 -6.35
C CYS A 70 -17.08 -15.07 -7.39
N GLN A 71 -17.74 -16.13 -6.93
CA GLN A 71 -18.46 -17.11 -7.74
C GLN A 71 -19.93 -17.14 -7.33
N LYS A 72 -20.76 -17.88 -8.08
CA LYS A 72 -22.20 -17.99 -7.78
C LYS A 72 -22.54 -18.41 -6.34
N GLN A 73 -21.60 -19.02 -5.64
CA GLN A 73 -21.73 -19.51 -4.26
C GLN A 73 -21.06 -18.61 -3.21
N GLY A 74 -20.61 -17.42 -3.58
CA GLY A 74 -19.96 -16.44 -2.68
C GLY A 74 -18.50 -16.15 -3.00
N ALA A 75 -17.83 -15.46 -2.09
CA ALA A 75 -16.42 -15.10 -2.23
C ALA A 75 -15.53 -16.36 -2.18
N VAL A 76 -14.59 -16.46 -3.12
CA VAL A 76 -13.66 -17.60 -3.23
C VAL A 76 -12.21 -17.18 -3.16
N GLY A 77 -11.93 -15.87 -3.02
CA GLY A 77 -10.57 -15.37 -2.94
C GLY A 77 -10.48 -13.86 -3.07
N VAL A 78 -9.26 -13.38 -3.16
CA VAL A 78 -8.92 -11.99 -3.40
C VAL A 78 -7.87 -11.87 -4.50
N ALA A 79 -8.04 -10.89 -5.38
CA ALA A 79 -7.06 -10.45 -6.35
C ALA A 79 -6.30 -9.25 -5.75
N VAL A 80 -4.98 -9.37 -5.66
CA VAL A 80 -4.08 -8.33 -5.19
C VAL A 80 -3.39 -7.74 -6.42
N GLY A 81 -3.93 -6.62 -6.92
CA GLY A 81 -3.34 -5.86 -8.02
C GLY A 81 -2.20 -4.97 -7.49
N ILE A 82 -1.05 -5.01 -8.13
CA ILE A 82 0.13 -4.23 -7.78
C ILE A 82 0.59 -3.48 -9.01
N GLY A 83 0.66 -2.14 -8.90
CA GLY A 83 1.21 -1.26 -9.92
C GLY A 83 2.43 -0.51 -9.41
N VAL A 84 3.56 -0.53 -10.15
CA VAL A 84 4.80 0.13 -9.76
C VAL A 84 5.36 0.95 -10.92
N ASN A 85 5.73 2.17 -10.63
CA ASN A 85 6.45 3.05 -11.53
C ASN A 85 7.95 2.72 -11.47
N LEU A 86 8.42 1.75 -12.26
CA LEU A 86 9.83 1.42 -12.36
C LEU A 86 10.57 2.38 -13.31
N ALA A 87 10.17 2.40 -14.57
CA ALA A 87 10.85 3.16 -15.64
C ALA A 87 10.38 4.63 -15.70
N ALA A 88 9.09 4.88 -15.59
CA ALA A 88 8.53 6.22 -15.75
C ALA A 88 7.31 6.45 -14.86
N ALA A 89 7.19 7.67 -14.36
CA ALA A 89 5.98 8.13 -13.66
C ALA A 89 4.91 8.59 -14.68
N PRO A 90 3.60 8.45 -14.38
CA PRO A 90 2.55 9.11 -15.14
C PRO A 90 2.75 10.63 -15.17
N ASN A 91 2.27 11.29 -16.23
CA ASN A 91 2.30 12.74 -16.29
C ASN A 91 1.43 13.33 -15.16
N ALA A 92 1.92 14.34 -14.45
CA ALA A 92 1.17 15.02 -13.38
C ALA A 92 -0.20 15.56 -13.83
N ALA A 93 -0.35 15.93 -15.12
CA ALA A 93 -1.63 16.34 -15.69
C ALA A 93 -2.66 15.21 -15.84
N GLN A 94 -2.27 13.95 -15.64
CA GLN A 94 -3.12 12.77 -15.74
C GLN A 94 -3.57 12.24 -14.37
N VAL A 95 -3.18 12.90 -13.30
CA VAL A 95 -3.57 12.54 -11.92
C VAL A 95 -4.51 13.60 -11.35
N GLU A 96 -5.32 13.23 -10.37
CA GLU A 96 -6.25 14.14 -9.70
C GLU A 96 -5.53 15.31 -9.04
N GLU A 97 -6.17 16.47 -8.98
CA GLU A 97 -5.62 17.75 -8.51
C GLU A 97 -4.96 17.69 -7.13
N HIS A 98 -5.38 16.76 -6.28
CA HIS A 98 -4.85 16.58 -4.92
C HIS A 98 -4.07 15.28 -4.74
N ALA A 99 -3.81 14.54 -5.82
CA ALA A 99 -3.01 13.32 -5.74
C ALA A 99 -1.55 13.63 -5.45
N LEU A 100 -0.88 12.74 -4.73
CA LEU A 100 0.57 12.83 -4.55
C LEU A 100 1.28 12.80 -5.91
N ARG A 101 2.34 13.60 -6.04
CA ARG A 101 3.19 13.61 -7.23
C ARG A 101 3.61 12.18 -7.58
N PRO A 102 3.32 11.66 -8.78
CA PRO A 102 3.82 10.36 -9.18
C PRO A 102 5.33 10.44 -9.43
N VAL A 103 6.05 9.41 -8.99
CA VAL A 103 7.51 9.26 -9.16
C VAL A 103 7.83 7.87 -9.67
N SER A 104 9.06 7.65 -10.16
CA SER A 104 9.54 6.33 -10.60
C SER A 104 10.93 6.03 -10.04
N ILE A 105 11.27 4.74 -9.93
CA ILE A 105 12.60 4.31 -9.47
C ILE A 105 13.69 4.86 -10.39
N ALA A 106 13.52 4.75 -11.71
CA ALA A 106 14.48 5.29 -12.67
C ALA A 106 14.60 6.83 -12.57
N GLY A 107 13.48 7.54 -12.37
CA GLY A 107 13.49 9.00 -12.27
C GLY A 107 14.17 9.54 -11.04
N GLU A 108 14.01 8.88 -9.88
CA GLU A 108 14.56 9.35 -8.60
C GLU A 108 16.00 8.86 -8.35
N PHE A 109 16.36 7.67 -8.84
CA PHE A 109 17.66 7.05 -8.55
C PHE A 109 18.53 6.76 -9.79
N GLY A 110 17.99 6.88 -11.00
CA GLY A 110 18.69 6.48 -12.22
C GLY A 110 18.88 4.96 -12.36
N ILE A 111 18.17 4.16 -11.56
CA ILE A 111 18.28 2.70 -11.55
C ILE A 111 17.25 2.13 -12.54
N ALA A 112 17.74 1.35 -13.51
CA ALA A 112 16.89 0.61 -14.45
C ALA A 112 16.67 -0.81 -13.94
N VAL A 113 15.39 -1.19 -13.77
CA VAL A 113 14.97 -2.55 -13.38
C VAL A 113 13.87 -2.98 -14.34
N THR A 114 13.99 -4.18 -14.90
CA THR A 114 12.91 -4.74 -15.73
C THR A 114 11.76 -5.21 -14.88
N PRO A 115 10.52 -5.27 -15.42
CA PRO A 115 9.38 -5.84 -14.69
C PRO A 115 9.61 -7.29 -14.24
N GLU A 116 10.34 -8.08 -15.03
CA GLU A 116 10.70 -9.47 -14.76
C GLU A 116 11.67 -9.57 -13.58
N ASP A 117 12.77 -8.80 -13.61
CA ASP A 117 13.74 -8.75 -12.49
C ASP A 117 13.07 -8.24 -11.20
N PHE A 118 12.16 -7.28 -11.34
CA PHE A 118 11.39 -6.79 -10.19
C PHE A 118 10.49 -7.88 -9.60
N LEU A 119 9.83 -8.68 -10.45
CA LEU A 119 8.99 -9.81 -10.00
C LEU A 119 9.83 -10.85 -9.25
N ASP A 120 11.01 -11.17 -9.74
CA ASP A 120 11.92 -12.16 -9.11
C ASP A 120 12.36 -11.71 -7.70
N ILE A 121 12.45 -10.40 -7.45
CA ILE A 121 12.71 -9.84 -6.13
C ILE A 121 11.43 -9.81 -5.27
N LEU A 122 10.32 -9.35 -5.83
CA LEU A 122 9.06 -9.14 -5.10
C LEU A 122 8.42 -10.46 -4.64
N ALA A 123 8.40 -11.48 -5.50
CA ALA A 123 7.65 -12.70 -5.24
C ALA A 123 8.10 -13.44 -3.96
N PRO A 124 9.40 -13.70 -3.72
CA PRO A 124 9.83 -14.36 -2.49
C PRO A 124 9.62 -13.49 -1.25
N ILE A 125 9.73 -12.16 -1.37
CA ILE A 125 9.49 -11.24 -0.25
C ILE A 125 8.00 -11.23 0.10
N TYR A 126 7.10 -11.19 -0.92
CA TYR A 126 5.67 -11.29 -0.71
C TYR A 126 5.29 -12.62 -0.03
N ALA A 127 5.81 -13.74 -0.53
CA ALA A 127 5.53 -15.06 0.04
C ALA A 127 5.94 -15.17 1.52
N ARG A 128 7.04 -14.54 1.91
CA ARG A 128 7.48 -14.45 3.31
C ARG A 128 6.47 -13.71 4.18
N TYR A 129 5.99 -12.54 3.75
CA TYR A 129 5.00 -11.75 4.50
C TYR A 129 3.61 -12.42 4.51
N GLU A 130 3.20 -13.06 3.42
CA GLU A 130 1.94 -13.84 3.37
C GLU A 130 2.00 -15.03 4.33
N THR A 131 3.15 -15.74 4.40
CA THR A 131 3.37 -16.80 5.38
C THR A 131 3.31 -16.27 6.81
N GLN A 132 3.92 -15.11 7.07
CA GLN A 132 3.87 -14.48 8.39
C GLN A 132 2.43 -14.09 8.77
N HIS A 133 1.67 -13.50 7.82
CA HIS A 133 0.28 -13.14 8.02
C HIS A 133 -0.61 -14.35 8.29
N THR A 134 -0.46 -15.42 7.51
CA THR A 134 -1.29 -16.62 7.66
C THR A 134 -0.95 -17.44 8.90
N THR A 135 0.29 -17.40 9.36
CA THR A 135 0.78 -18.16 10.53
C THR A 135 0.55 -17.43 11.85
N TYR A 136 0.81 -16.13 11.88
CA TYR A 136 0.84 -15.34 13.14
C TYR A 136 -0.25 -14.27 13.18
N GLY A 137 -1.08 -14.17 12.15
CA GLY A 137 -2.13 -13.16 12.04
C GLY A 137 -1.63 -11.77 11.67
N PHE A 138 -2.49 -10.79 11.84
CA PHE A 138 -2.23 -9.42 11.36
C PHE A 138 -1.28 -8.60 12.25
N ALA A 139 -1.19 -8.90 13.54
CA ALA A 139 -0.42 -8.08 14.48
C ALA A 139 1.03 -7.80 14.05
N PRO A 140 1.86 -8.81 13.68
CA PRO A 140 3.23 -8.54 13.24
C PRO A 140 3.31 -7.77 11.91
N ILE A 141 2.32 -7.95 11.01
CA ILE A 141 2.23 -7.19 9.76
C ILE A 141 1.90 -5.72 10.06
N ARG A 142 0.91 -5.48 10.94
CA ARG A 142 0.53 -4.14 11.38
C ARG A 142 1.69 -3.38 12.01
N ASP A 143 2.40 -4.01 12.93
CA ASP A 143 3.51 -3.38 13.64
C ASP A 143 4.67 -3.04 12.68
N ALA A 144 5.01 -3.95 11.76
CA ALA A 144 5.99 -3.71 10.71
C ALA A 144 5.57 -2.59 9.76
N TRP A 145 4.28 -2.49 9.43
CA TRP A 145 3.74 -1.45 8.59
C TRP A 145 3.76 -0.08 9.29
N LEU A 146 3.33 -0.01 10.56
CA LEU A 146 3.36 1.22 11.35
C LEU A 146 4.77 1.78 11.52
N ALA A 147 5.78 0.92 11.65
CA ALA A 147 7.18 1.33 11.72
C ALA A 147 7.69 2.01 10.43
N ARG A 148 6.97 1.88 9.31
CA ARG A 148 7.29 2.46 7.99
C ARG A 148 6.23 3.46 7.51
N ALA A 149 5.22 3.71 8.34
CA ALA A 149 4.11 4.59 8.01
C ALA A 149 4.55 6.05 7.89
N THR A 150 4.11 6.71 6.81
CA THR A 150 4.19 8.17 6.76
C THR A 150 3.11 8.79 7.64
N LYS A 151 3.42 9.94 8.24
CA LYS A 151 2.47 10.76 9.03
C LYS A 151 1.88 10.08 10.29
N LEU A 152 2.46 8.99 10.76
CA LEU A 152 2.08 8.42 12.06
C LEU A 152 2.41 9.43 13.18
N GLY A 153 1.42 9.74 14.03
CA GLY A 153 1.54 10.76 15.07
C GLY A 153 1.37 12.21 14.59
N GLU A 154 1.20 12.44 13.29
CA GLU A 154 1.01 13.78 12.71
C GLU A 154 -0.45 14.05 12.33
N VAL A 155 -0.77 15.33 12.12
CA VAL A 155 -2.09 15.76 11.67
C VAL A 155 -2.23 15.44 10.18
N ILE A 156 -3.33 14.79 9.83
CA ILE A 156 -3.74 14.45 8.46
C ILE A 156 -5.18 14.88 8.20
N THR A 157 -5.53 14.98 6.93
CA THR A 157 -6.91 15.17 6.49
C THR A 157 -7.40 13.90 5.80
N ALA A 158 -8.51 13.36 6.28
CA ALA A 158 -9.19 12.19 5.72
C ALA A 158 -10.50 12.63 5.05
N ARG A 159 -10.61 12.43 3.74
CA ARG A 159 -11.83 12.67 2.97
C ARG A 159 -12.60 11.36 2.82
N LEU A 160 -13.81 11.35 3.35
CA LEU A 160 -14.81 10.29 3.20
C LEU A 160 -15.88 10.73 2.19
N PRO A 161 -16.74 9.83 1.73
CA PRO A 161 -17.80 10.19 0.77
C PRO A 161 -18.71 11.32 1.23
N ASN A 162 -18.98 11.45 2.54
CA ASN A 162 -19.95 12.38 3.09
C ASN A 162 -19.35 13.45 4.01
N GLU A 163 -18.08 13.35 4.37
CA GLU A 163 -17.43 14.28 5.30
C GLU A 163 -15.91 14.33 5.09
N THR A 164 -15.31 15.42 5.55
CA THR A 164 -13.85 15.55 5.63
C THR A 164 -13.47 15.74 7.10
N LEU A 165 -12.52 14.95 7.56
CA LEU A 165 -12.05 14.94 8.95
C LEU A 165 -10.59 15.35 8.99
N THR A 166 -10.22 16.21 9.95
CA THR A 166 -8.83 16.54 10.26
C THR A 166 -8.53 16.08 11.69
N GLY A 167 -7.42 15.39 11.86
CA GLY A 167 -7.00 14.85 13.15
C GLY A 167 -5.63 14.19 13.08
N THR A 168 -5.15 13.71 14.21
CA THR A 168 -3.87 13.01 14.30
C THR A 168 -4.04 11.53 13.90
N PHE A 169 -3.19 11.06 12.99
CA PHE A 169 -3.09 9.63 12.68
C PHE A 169 -2.46 8.90 13.87
N GLU A 170 -3.28 8.31 14.72
CA GLU A 170 -2.82 7.72 15.98
C GLU A 170 -2.21 6.32 15.78
N THR A 171 -2.91 5.44 15.06
CA THR A 171 -2.49 4.06 14.84
C THR A 171 -3.39 3.37 13.81
N LEU A 172 -3.14 2.07 13.58
CA LEU A 172 -4.09 1.14 12.96
C LEU A 172 -4.66 0.20 14.01
N ASP A 173 -5.94 -0.16 13.88
CA ASP A 173 -6.54 -1.18 14.75
C ASP A 173 -6.20 -2.61 14.29
N GLU A 174 -6.76 -3.60 14.99
CA GLU A 174 -6.58 -5.03 14.70
C GLU A 174 -7.14 -5.49 13.35
N ASN A 175 -7.93 -4.66 12.69
CA ASN A 175 -8.50 -4.92 11.38
C ASN A 175 -7.79 -4.17 10.25
N GLY A 176 -6.84 -3.27 10.58
CA GLY A 176 -6.15 -2.40 9.63
C GLY A 176 -6.89 -1.09 9.36
N TYR A 177 -7.91 -0.76 10.15
CA TYR A 177 -8.59 0.52 10.03
C TYR A 177 -7.75 1.63 10.66
N LEU A 178 -7.72 2.79 10.01
CA LEU A 178 -7.00 3.95 10.52
C LEU A 178 -7.74 4.55 11.70
N ILE A 179 -7.02 4.78 12.79
CA ILE A 179 -7.51 5.49 13.97
C ILE A 179 -7.08 6.94 13.89
N LEU A 180 -8.06 7.82 13.74
CA LEU A 180 -7.88 9.27 13.66
C LEU A 180 -8.37 9.93 14.94
N GLN A 181 -7.47 10.57 15.69
CA GLN A 181 -7.84 11.38 16.85
C GLN A 181 -8.19 12.78 16.40
N THR A 182 -9.48 13.08 16.35
CA THR A 182 -9.98 14.44 16.09
C THR A 182 -10.06 15.24 17.40
N PRO A 183 -10.26 16.56 17.37
CA PRO A 183 -10.48 17.36 18.57
C PRO A 183 -11.72 16.96 19.38
N LYS A 184 -12.68 16.28 18.75
CA LYS A 184 -13.95 15.90 19.40
C LYS A 184 -13.95 14.46 19.86
N GLU A 185 -13.42 13.56 19.06
CA GLU A 185 -13.53 12.13 19.31
C GLU A 185 -12.49 11.33 18.54
N ARG A 186 -12.30 10.09 18.92
CA ARG A 186 -11.51 9.10 18.22
C ARG A 186 -12.36 8.42 17.17
N ARG A 187 -11.93 8.52 15.90
CA ARG A 187 -12.66 7.99 14.73
C ARG A 187 -11.93 6.80 14.15
N LYS A 188 -12.68 5.77 13.79
CA LYS A 188 -12.20 4.57 13.12
C LYS A 188 -12.61 4.61 11.65
N LEU A 189 -11.64 4.60 10.74
CA LEU A 189 -11.83 4.75 9.30
C LEU A 189 -11.46 3.46 8.57
N ALA A 190 -12.44 2.84 7.90
CA ALA A 190 -12.23 1.63 7.11
C ALA A 190 -11.64 1.95 5.73
N ALA A 191 -11.99 3.12 5.17
CA ALA A 191 -11.50 3.66 3.90
C ALA A 191 -11.62 5.18 3.91
N ALA A 192 -10.64 5.88 3.35
CA ALA A 192 -10.67 7.32 3.09
C ALA A 192 -9.53 7.71 2.15
N ASP A 193 -9.65 8.85 1.47
CA ASP A 193 -8.53 9.50 0.82
C ASP A 193 -7.76 10.33 1.84
N ILE A 194 -6.46 10.09 1.98
CA ILE A 194 -5.61 10.76 2.95
C ILE A 194 -4.77 11.84 2.27
N PHE A 195 -4.81 13.05 2.85
CA PHE A 195 -4.07 14.22 2.40
C PHE A 195 -3.21 14.78 3.53
N PHE A 196 -2.03 15.34 3.16
CA PHE A 196 -1.09 16.02 4.07
C PHE A 196 -0.15 16.94 3.31
#